data_a7b8afc9b366efb5cb5a0c51cfe6bf71
#
_entry.id   a7b8afc9b366efb5cb5a0c51cfe6bf71
#
_cell.length_a   1.000
_cell.length_b   1.000
_cell.length_c   1.000
_cell.angle_alpha   90.00
_cell.angle_beta   90.00
_cell.angle_gamma   90.00
#
_symmetry.space_group_name_H-M   'P 1'
#
loop_
_entity.id
_entity.type
_entity.pdbx_description
1 polymer ?
#
loop_
_entity_poly.entity_id
_entity_poly.type
_entity_poly.pdbx_seq_one_letter_code
_entity_poly.pdbx_strand_id
1 'polypeptide(L)'
;MKSEIKKLYYSIGEVSKMVDLKSYVLRYWETEFKQLSPPKNRAGNRTYRKKDIDLIINIKDLLYNKKFTIEGARSMLGSKKSSESPLLDKQLD
;
A
#
# COMPACT_ATOMS: atom_id res chain seq x y z
N MET A 1 -1.09 4.69 28.57
CA MET A 1 -1.16 4.51 28.13
C MET A 1 -0.85 3.73 27.32
N LYS A 2 -0.91 3.07 27.24
CA LYS A 2 -0.76 2.25 26.38
C LYS A 2 -0.71 2.65 25.10
N SER A 3 -1.21 3.57 24.84
CA SER A 3 -1.34 4.08 23.51
C SER A 3 -0.03 4.52 22.93
N GLU A 4 0.92 4.81 23.71
CA GLU A 4 2.18 5.21 23.12
C GLU A 4 3.00 4.04 22.65
N ILE A 5 2.55 2.85 22.94
CA ILE A 5 3.21 1.67 22.40
C ILE A 5 2.64 1.40 21.03
N LYS A 6 3.43 1.68 20.04
CA LYS A 6 2.96 1.49 18.69
C LYS A 6 3.51 0.23 18.10
N LYS A 7 2.64 -0.49 17.45
CA LYS A 7 3.03 -1.69 16.77
C LYS A 7 3.74 -1.29 15.48
N LEU A 8 4.92 -1.85 15.26
CA LEU A 8 5.71 -1.53 14.07
C LEU A 8 5.34 -2.40 12.88
N TYR A 9 4.87 -3.60 13.16
CA TYR A 9 4.56 -4.55 12.10
C TYR A 9 3.22 -5.22 12.37
N TYR A 10 2.51 -5.49 11.29
CA TYR A 10 1.19 -6.09 11.37
C TYR A 10 1.15 -7.30 10.47
N SER A 11 0.44 -8.34 10.89
CA SER A 11 0.26 -9.52 10.05
C SER A 11 -0.79 -9.22 8.97
N ILE A 12 -0.82 -10.07 7.95
CA ILE A 12 -1.82 -9.90 6.89
C ILE A 12 -3.23 -10.02 7.45
N GLY A 13 -3.43 -10.88 8.45
CA GLY A 13 -4.74 -10.99 9.08
C GLY A 13 -5.16 -9.73 9.79
N GLU A 14 -4.21 -9.09 10.47
CA GLU A 14 -4.49 -7.83 11.14
C GLU A 14 -4.83 -6.73 10.15
N VAL A 15 -4.02 -6.63 9.09
CA VAL A 15 -4.26 -5.60 8.08
C VAL A 15 -5.58 -5.83 7.39
N SER A 16 -5.89 -7.09 7.09
CA SER A 16 -7.15 -7.45 6.46
C SER A 16 -8.33 -6.86 7.25
N LYS A 17 -8.28 -6.98 8.55
CA LYS A 17 -9.34 -6.44 9.40
C LYS A 17 -9.31 -4.92 9.45
N MET A 18 -8.12 -4.35 9.50
CA MET A 18 -7.99 -2.90 9.61
C MET A 18 -8.53 -2.20 8.37
N VAL A 19 -8.32 -2.77 7.21
CA VAL A 19 -8.72 -2.12 5.96
C VAL A 19 -9.98 -2.72 5.37
N ASP A 20 -10.55 -3.72 6.03
CA ASP A 20 -11.79 -4.36 5.61
C ASP A 20 -11.69 -4.94 4.21
N LEU A 21 -10.65 -5.72 4.00
CA LEU A 21 -10.41 -6.44 2.75
C LEU A 21 -9.98 -7.86 3.09
N LYS A 22 -10.30 -8.77 2.20
CA LYS A 22 -9.89 -10.15 2.40
C LYS A 22 -8.38 -10.28 2.19
N SER A 23 -7.77 -11.22 2.90
CA SER A 23 -6.34 -11.43 2.77
C SER A 23 -5.92 -11.73 1.35
N TYR A 24 -6.74 -12.49 0.62
CA TYR A 24 -6.36 -12.82 -0.75
C TYR A 24 -6.35 -11.59 -1.65
N VAL A 25 -7.13 -10.57 -1.33
CA VAL A 25 -7.08 -9.32 -2.08
C VAL A 25 -5.74 -8.64 -1.86
N LEU A 26 -5.28 -8.63 -0.62
CA LEU A 26 -3.98 -8.01 -0.31
C LEU A 26 -2.85 -8.73 -1.02
N ARG A 27 -2.90 -10.07 -1.06
CA ARG A 27 -1.87 -10.83 -1.75
C ARG A 27 -1.91 -10.56 -3.25
N TYR A 28 -3.11 -10.45 -3.81
CA TYR A 28 -3.26 -10.15 -5.22
C TYR A 28 -2.67 -8.78 -5.55
N TRP A 29 -2.96 -7.79 -4.70
CA TRP A 29 -2.46 -6.45 -4.93
C TRP A 29 -0.93 -6.39 -4.89
N GLU A 30 -0.31 -7.23 -4.08
CA GLU A 30 1.15 -7.28 -4.07
C GLU A 30 1.71 -7.66 -5.42
N THR A 31 1.00 -8.48 -6.17
CA THR A 31 1.46 -8.84 -7.50
C THR A 31 1.23 -7.74 -8.51
N GLU A 32 0.28 -6.85 -8.24
CA GLU A 32 -0.07 -5.81 -9.19
C GLU A 32 0.58 -4.46 -8.90
N PHE A 33 0.97 -4.24 -7.67
CA PHE A 33 1.53 -2.96 -7.27
C PHE A 33 2.92 -3.18 -6.68
N LYS A 34 3.94 -2.79 -7.43
CA LYS A 34 5.32 -2.99 -7.00
C LYS A 34 5.64 -2.25 -5.70
N GLN A 35 4.97 -1.13 -5.48
CA GLN A 35 5.20 -0.35 -4.28
C GLN A 35 4.75 -1.07 -3.02
N LEU A 36 3.83 -2.02 -3.18
CA LEU A 36 3.32 -2.79 -2.05
C LEU A 36 4.14 -4.05 -1.92
N SER A 37 5.17 -3.97 -1.10
CA SER A 37 6.12 -5.05 -0.97
C SER A 37 6.51 -5.23 0.49
N PRO A 38 5.59 -5.76 1.30
CA PRO A 38 5.90 -5.93 2.72
C PRO A 38 6.99 -6.97 2.91
N PRO A 39 7.92 -6.71 3.83
CA PRO A 39 8.97 -7.70 4.10
C PRO A 39 8.38 -8.92 4.80
N LYS A 40 9.12 -10.00 4.75
CA LYS A 40 8.72 -11.22 5.44
C LYS A 40 9.64 -11.45 6.62
N ASN A 41 9.08 -12.00 7.70
CA ASN A 41 9.88 -12.33 8.84
C ASN A 41 10.54 -13.68 8.62
N ARG A 42 11.24 -14.17 9.64
CA ARG A 42 11.96 -15.44 9.52
C ARG A 42 11.08 -16.61 9.19
N ALA A 43 9.84 -16.56 9.68
CA ALA A 43 8.91 -17.65 9.43
C ALA A 43 8.30 -17.59 8.04
N GLY A 44 8.64 -16.57 7.26
CA GLY A 44 8.08 -16.43 5.92
C GLY A 44 6.75 -15.70 5.88
N ASN A 45 6.35 -15.11 6.99
CA ASN A 45 5.08 -14.39 7.05
C ASN A 45 5.27 -12.93 6.69
N ARG A 46 4.29 -12.37 6.01
CA ARG A 46 4.32 -10.95 5.66
C ARG A 46 4.22 -10.09 6.91
N THR A 47 5.01 -9.03 6.95
CA THR A 47 4.97 -8.08 8.05
C THR A 47 4.74 -6.71 7.43
N TYR A 48 3.53 -6.19 7.62
CA TYR A 48 3.13 -4.92 7.01
C TYR A 48 3.52 -3.76 7.92
N ARG A 49 4.11 -2.75 7.34
CA ARG A 49 4.47 -1.53 8.06
C ARG A 49 3.38 -0.50 7.84
N LYS A 50 3.44 0.58 8.61
CA LYS A 50 2.43 1.62 8.45
C LYS A 50 2.39 2.13 7.00
N LYS A 51 3.53 2.28 6.37
CA LYS A 51 3.54 2.78 5.00
C LYS A 51 2.86 1.80 4.04
N ASP A 52 2.96 0.52 4.33
CA ASP A 52 2.28 -0.48 3.50
C ASP A 52 0.77 -0.39 3.69
N ILE A 53 0.35 -0.17 4.93
CA ILE A 53 -1.07 -0.03 5.23
C ILE A 53 -1.63 1.23 4.59
N ASP A 54 -0.90 2.33 4.67
CA ASP A 54 -1.32 3.58 4.04
C ASP A 54 -1.46 3.40 2.54
N LEU A 55 -0.53 2.68 1.93
CA LEU A 55 -0.60 2.42 0.51
C LEU A 55 -1.83 1.57 0.17
N ILE A 56 -2.12 0.57 0.98
CA ILE A 56 -3.30 -0.28 0.76
C ILE A 56 -4.56 0.56 0.83
N ILE A 57 -4.63 1.45 1.80
CA ILE A 57 -5.80 2.31 1.94
C ILE A 57 -5.94 3.21 0.72
N ASN A 58 -4.83 3.72 0.22
CA ASN A 58 -4.84 4.55 -0.97
C ASN A 58 -5.30 3.77 -2.20
N ILE A 59 -4.80 2.55 -2.36
CA ILE A 59 -5.23 1.70 -3.47
C ILE A 59 -6.72 1.41 -3.37
N LYS A 60 -7.17 1.10 -2.18
CA LYS A 60 -8.60 0.81 -1.97
C LYS A 60 -9.45 2.01 -2.38
N ASP A 61 -9.02 3.20 -2.00
CA ASP A 61 -9.75 4.40 -2.35
C ASP A 61 -9.82 4.59 -3.86
N LEU A 62 -8.70 4.38 -4.54
CA LEU A 62 -8.66 4.53 -5.99
C LEU A 62 -9.59 3.54 -6.67
N LEU A 63 -9.56 2.29 -6.24
CA LEU A 63 -10.34 1.25 -6.92
C LEU A 63 -11.81 1.28 -6.54
N TYR A 64 -12.11 1.48 -5.27
CA TYR A 64 -13.49 1.34 -4.79
C TYR A 64 -14.26 2.64 -4.81
N ASN A 65 -13.63 3.73 -4.47
CA ASN A 65 -14.32 5.02 -4.42
C ASN A 65 -14.17 5.79 -5.72
N LYS A 66 -12.99 5.80 -6.30
CA LYS A 66 -12.74 6.55 -7.51
C LYS A 66 -12.89 5.70 -8.78
N LYS A 67 -13.13 4.41 -8.60
CA LYS A 67 -13.44 3.50 -9.70
C LYS A 67 -12.34 3.37 -10.73
N PHE A 68 -11.10 3.52 -10.32
CA PHE A 68 -9.97 3.26 -11.20
C PHE A 68 -9.85 1.77 -11.47
N THR A 69 -9.34 1.43 -12.64
CA THR A 69 -8.92 0.06 -12.88
C THR A 69 -7.59 -0.18 -12.17
N ILE A 70 -7.20 -1.45 -12.07
CA ILE A 70 -5.89 -1.79 -11.50
C ILE A 70 -4.80 -1.05 -12.29
N GLU A 71 -4.88 -1.08 -13.60
CA GLU A 71 -3.90 -0.44 -14.45
C GLU A 71 -3.88 1.07 -14.23
N GLY A 72 -5.05 1.67 -14.11
CA GLY A 72 -5.15 3.10 -13.86
C GLY A 72 -4.59 3.47 -12.52
N ALA A 73 -4.85 2.65 -11.51
CA ALA A 73 -4.33 2.91 -10.18
C ALA A 73 -2.81 2.80 -10.17
N ARG A 74 -2.26 1.81 -10.88
CA ARG A 74 -0.81 1.68 -10.99
C ARG A 74 -0.20 2.92 -11.61
N SER A 75 -0.83 3.41 -12.66
CA SER A 75 -0.35 4.58 -13.35
C SER A 75 -0.37 5.80 -12.43
N MET A 76 -1.46 5.95 -11.70
CA MET A 76 -1.60 7.07 -10.78
C MET A 76 -0.53 7.05 -9.70
N LEU A 77 -0.26 5.89 -9.13
CA LEU A 77 0.73 5.77 -8.07
C LEU A 77 2.13 5.98 -8.63
N GLY A 78 2.39 5.50 -9.83
CA GLY A 78 3.69 5.73 -10.46
C GLY A 78 3.93 7.18 -10.76
N SER A 79 2.91 7.85 -11.29
CA SER A 79 3.02 9.27 -11.59
C SER A 79 3.26 10.08 -10.34
N LYS A 80 2.54 9.76 -9.30
CA LYS A 80 2.69 10.45 -8.04
C LYS A 80 4.11 10.32 -7.52
N LYS A 81 4.67 9.14 -7.63
CA LYS A 81 6.02 8.89 -7.19
C LYS A 81 7.01 9.70 -8.03
N SER A 82 6.76 9.73 -9.34
CA SER A 82 7.61 10.48 -10.23
C SER A 82 7.62 11.96 -9.91
N SER A 83 6.46 12.50 -9.61
CA SER A 83 6.39 13.93 -9.35
C SER A 83 7.09 14.30 -8.06
N GLU A 84 7.25 13.39 -7.17
CA GLU A 84 7.99 13.67 -5.96
C GLU A 84 9.47 13.84 -6.22
N SER A 85 9.95 13.19 -7.23
CA SER A 85 11.35 13.36 -7.50
C SER A 85 11.55 14.67 -8.10
N PRO A 86 11.72 15.55 -8.13
CA PRO A 86 11.66 16.85 -8.69
C PRO A 86 12.15 17.18 -9.93
N LEU A 87 11.42 16.83 -9.86
CA LEU A 87 11.07 17.32 -10.55
C LEU A 87 10.80 17.71 -11.20
N LEU A 88 10.86 17.66 -11.28
CA LEU A 88 10.33 18.01 -11.75
C LEU A 88 10.07 18.48 -12.26
N ASP A 89 10.32 18.35 -12.18
CA ASP A 89 9.83 18.75 -12.53
C ASP A 89 9.70 19.24 -13.21
N LYS A 90 10.02 19.21 -13.31
CA LYS A 90 9.75 19.60 -13.70
C LYS A 90 9.64 19.92 -14.50
N GLN A 91 10.00 19.61 -14.48
CA GLN A 91 9.73 19.85 -14.93
C GLN A 91 9.49 20.24 -15.63
N LEU A 92 9.82 20.24 -15.60
CA LEU A 92 9.43 20.58 -15.99
C LEU A 92 8.98 20.98 -16.50
N ASP A 93 9.04 21.17 -16.59
CA ASP A 93 8.55 21.51 -16.79
C ASP A 93 8.28 21.79 -16.86
#